data_798e874f2594ae23edbc8efb30851a55
#
_entry.id   798e874f2594ae23edbc8efb30851a55
#
_cell.length_a   1.000
_cell.length_b   1.000
_cell.length_c   1.000
_cell.angle_alpha   90.00
_cell.angle_beta   90.00
_cell.angle_gamma   90.00
#
_symmetry.space_group_name_H-M   'P 1'
#
loop_
_entity.id
_entity.type
_entity.pdbx_description
1 polymer ?
#
loop_
_entity_poly.entity_id
_entity_poly.type
_entity_poly.pdbx_seq_one_letter_code
_entity_poly.pdbx_strand_id
1 'polypeptide(L)'
;MLIGVDHGNKQIKTVHCNPFVSGVKQSVTRPFGQNVLRYQNTYYTLSTERIPYRKDKTEDDRFFILTLFALAGEIEARGAYSSEVQRIQLAVGLPPAHFGAQVERFTQYFRQRGVIEFEMQGKPYSIYIEDAACFPQAYAAAATMLHTLVEEPKAVILDIGGFTADYLLMKNGEIDLTSCDSLENGAVSYTHLRAHETVLDLV
;
A
#
# COMPACT_ATOMS: atom_id res chain seq x y z
N MET A 1 -15.97 9.09 2.63
CA MET A 1 -14.65 9.57 3.14
C MET A 1 -13.56 9.13 2.17
N LEU A 2 -12.62 10.00 1.79
CA LEU A 2 -11.47 9.62 0.97
C LEU A 2 -10.29 9.19 1.86
N ILE A 3 -9.75 7.99 1.62
CA ILE A 3 -8.58 7.45 2.32
C ILE A 3 -7.59 6.92 1.29
N GLY A 4 -6.33 7.38 1.38
CA GLY A 4 -5.20 6.87 0.60
C GLY A 4 -4.44 5.82 1.38
N VAL A 5 -4.15 4.68 0.76
CA VAL A 5 -3.34 3.60 1.32
C VAL A 5 -2.24 3.22 0.34
N ASP A 6 -1.01 3.46 0.74
CA ASP A 6 0.16 2.95 0.01
C ASP A 6 0.46 1.52 0.46
N HIS A 7 0.25 0.58 -0.45
CA HIS A 7 0.50 -0.85 -0.26
C HIS A 7 1.94 -1.21 -0.62
N GLY A 8 2.92 -0.57 0.03
CA GLY A 8 4.32 -0.92 -0.18
C GLY A 8 4.65 -2.36 0.24
N ASN A 9 5.59 -3.00 -0.44
CA ASN A 9 6.04 -4.36 -0.07
C ASN A 9 6.77 -4.41 1.28
N LYS A 10 7.28 -3.28 1.76
CA LYS A 10 7.94 -3.15 3.06
C LYS A 10 6.97 -2.71 4.14
N GLN A 11 6.16 -1.70 3.87
CA GLN A 11 5.26 -1.07 4.83
C GLN A 11 3.98 -0.61 4.15
N ILE A 12 2.88 -0.68 4.90
CA ILE A 12 1.64 0.02 4.59
C ILE A 12 1.74 1.43 5.16
N LYS A 13 1.35 2.42 4.38
CA LYS A 13 1.36 3.83 4.79
C LYS A 13 0.03 4.48 4.50
N THR A 14 -0.37 5.38 5.37
CA THR A 14 -1.54 6.26 5.23
C THR A 14 -1.17 7.66 5.70
N VAL A 15 -2.08 8.62 5.59
CA VAL A 15 -1.79 10.03 5.87
C VAL A 15 -1.66 10.32 7.38
N HIS A 16 -2.53 9.71 8.21
CA HIS A 16 -2.64 10.07 9.63
C HIS A 16 -2.13 8.98 10.58
N CYS A 17 -1.76 7.81 10.06
CA CYS A 17 -1.26 6.72 10.88
C CYS A 17 0.23 6.49 10.68
N ASN A 18 0.91 6.03 11.74
CA ASN A 18 2.29 5.58 11.61
C ASN A 18 2.37 4.38 10.64
N PRO A 19 3.37 4.35 9.75
CA PRO A 19 3.60 3.21 8.88
C PRO A 19 3.78 1.91 9.67
N PHE A 20 3.20 0.83 9.17
CA PHE A 20 3.36 -0.49 9.76
C PHE A 20 3.83 -1.51 8.72
N VAL A 21 4.48 -2.58 9.19
CA VAL A 21 5.07 -3.61 8.33
C VAL A 21 3.98 -4.28 7.50
N SER A 22 4.24 -4.52 6.20
CA SER A 22 3.35 -5.28 5.31
C SER A 22 3.39 -6.77 5.67
N GLY A 23 2.94 -7.09 6.88
CA GLY A 23 2.95 -8.43 7.46
C GLY A 23 1.72 -8.66 8.32
N VAL A 24 1.08 -9.82 8.14
CA VAL A 24 -0.11 -10.21 8.90
C VAL A 24 -0.04 -11.70 9.27
N LYS A 25 -0.42 -12.01 10.50
CA LYS A 25 -0.60 -13.37 11.00
C LYS A 25 -2.09 -13.62 11.26
N GLN A 26 -2.56 -14.82 10.97
CA GLN A 26 -3.94 -15.22 11.20
C GLN A 26 -4.02 -16.27 12.32
N SER A 27 -5.15 -16.29 13.06
CA SER A 27 -5.45 -17.26 14.10
C SER A 27 -6.96 -17.51 14.17
N VAL A 28 -7.35 -18.73 14.49
CA VAL A 28 -8.75 -19.08 14.79
C VAL A 28 -9.18 -18.70 16.20
N THR A 29 -8.23 -18.55 17.11
CA THR A 29 -8.46 -18.09 18.48
C THR A 29 -7.96 -16.66 18.65
N ARG A 30 -8.64 -15.88 19.51
CA ARG A 30 -8.24 -14.49 19.77
C ARG A 30 -6.82 -14.46 20.36
N PRO A 31 -5.84 -13.82 19.67
CA PRO A 31 -4.50 -13.67 20.21
C PRO A 31 -4.48 -12.69 21.39
N PHE A 32 -3.50 -12.87 22.28
CA PHE A 32 -3.22 -11.87 23.30
C PHE A 32 -2.48 -10.67 22.67
N GLY A 33 -2.77 -9.48 23.14
CA GLY A 33 -2.07 -8.26 22.73
C GLY A 33 -2.98 -7.20 22.14
N GLN A 34 -2.31 -6.18 21.58
CA GLN A 34 -2.96 -5.04 20.90
C GLN A 34 -2.97 -5.25 19.38
N ASN A 35 -3.76 -4.45 18.68
CA ASN A 35 -3.89 -4.50 17.21
C ASN A 35 -4.42 -5.86 16.72
N VAL A 36 -5.48 -6.36 17.37
CA VAL A 36 -6.19 -7.55 16.93
C VAL A 36 -7.40 -7.13 16.10
N LEU A 37 -7.42 -7.56 14.85
CA LEU A 37 -8.54 -7.40 13.94
C LEU A 37 -9.26 -8.74 13.81
N ARG A 38 -10.61 -8.72 13.80
CA ARG A 38 -11.44 -9.89 13.51
C ARG A 38 -12.26 -9.64 12.25
N TYR A 39 -12.11 -10.52 11.29
CA TYR A 39 -12.88 -10.49 10.05
C TYR A 39 -13.26 -11.92 9.64
N GLN A 40 -14.53 -12.15 9.28
CA GLN A 40 -15.04 -13.47 8.87
C GLN A 40 -14.65 -14.61 9.84
N ASN A 41 -14.86 -14.39 11.16
CA ASN A 41 -14.53 -15.33 12.23
C ASN A 41 -13.04 -15.72 12.38
N THR A 42 -12.15 -15.03 11.69
CA THR A 42 -10.70 -15.19 11.82
C THR A 42 -10.10 -13.95 12.47
N TYR A 43 -9.15 -14.17 13.36
CA TYR A 43 -8.38 -13.10 13.98
C TYR A 43 -7.08 -12.84 13.23
N TYR A 44 -6.73 -11.58 13.12
CA TYR A 44 -5.51 -11.12 12.46
C TYR A 44 -4.74 -10.19 13.37
N THR A 45 -3.42 -10.28 13.32
CA THR A 45 -2.51 -9.35 13.99
C THR A 45 -1.45 -8.88 13.02
N LEU A 46 -0.98 -7.66 13.18
CA LEU A 46 0.17 -7.18 12.44
C LEU A 46 1.41 -7.99 12.83
N SER A 47 2.27 -8.29 11.86
CA SER A 47 3.49 -9.06 12.02
C SER A 47 4.70 -8.21 11.68
N THR A 48 5.81 -8.43 12.38
CA THR A 48 7.13 -7.88 12.00
C THR A 48 7.73 -8.62 10.81
N GLU A 49 7.27 -9.85 10.54
CA GLU A 49 7.61 -10.60 9.36
C GLU A 49 6.75 -10.16 8.18
N ARG A 50 7.41 -9.71 7.12
CA ARG A 50 6.73 -9.23 5.91
C ARG A 50 6.13 -10.38 5.10
N ILE A 51 5.06 -10.07 4.39
CA ILE A 51 4.59 -10.92 3.29
C ILE A 51 5.73 -11.01 2.26
N PRO A 52 6.09 -12.21 1.78
CA PRO A 52 7.04 -12.34 0.68
C PRO A 52 6.61 -11.50 -0.52
N TYR A 53 7.60 -10.97 -1.25
CA TYR A 53 7.33 -10.17 -2.44
C TYR A 53 6.37 -10.90 -3.38
N ARG A 54 5.34 -10.19 -3.84
CA ARG A 54 4.36 -10.67 -4.80
C ARG A 54 4.15 -9.65 -5.90
N LYS A 55 4.21 -10.13 -7.13
CA LYS A 55 3.88 -9.32 -8.31
C LYS A 55 2.40 -8.95 -8.32
N ASP A 56 1.53 -9.89 -7.93
CA ASP A 56 0.08 -9.68 -7.82
C ASP A 56 -0.34 -9.69 -6.34
N LYS A 57 -0.77 -8.52 -5.86
CA LYS A 57 -1.24 -8.34 -4.48
C LYS A 57 -2.66 -8.84 -4.24
N THR A 58 -3.36 -9.28 -5.29
CA THR A 58 -4.73 -9.78 -5.24
C THR A 58 -4.82 -11.29 -5.16
N GLU A 59 -3.69 -12.01 -5.12
CA GLU A 59 -3.65 -13.48 -5.06
C GLU A 59 -4.34 -14.05 -3.82
N ASP A 60 -4.33 -13.30 -2.72
CA ASP A 60 -5.01 -13.66 -1.48
C ASP A 60 -5.48 -12.42 -0.71
N ASP A 61 -6.14 -12.62 0.42
CA ASP A 61 -6.74 -11.52 1.21
C ASP A 61 -5.78 -10.78 2.14
N ARG A 62 -4.49 -11.10 2.16
CA ARG A 62 -3.56 -10.48 3.12
C ARG A 62 -3.45 -8.97 2.94
N PHE A 63 -3.35 -8.47 1.70
CA PHE A 63 -3.33 -7.04 1.44
C PHE A 63 -4.68 -6.36 1.73
N PHE A 64 -5.79 -7.08 1.53
CA PHE A 64 -7.10 -6.59 1.95
C PHE A 64 -7.18 -6.47 3.49
N ILE A 65 -6.73 -7.46 4.23
CA ILE A 65 -6.69 -7.41 5.69
C ILE A 65 -5.80 -6.26 6.19
N LEU A 66 -4.62 -6.06 5.58
CA LEU A 66 -3.76 -4.91 5.89
C LEU A 66 -4.47 -3.58 5.60
N THR A 67 -5.30 -3.53 4.56
CA THR A 67 -6.14 -2.35 4.27
C THR A 67 -7.18 -2.12 5.36
N LEU A 68 -7.80 -3.16 5.92
CA LEU A 68 -8.75 -2.99 7.03
C LEU A 68 -8.06 -2.40 8.28
N PHE A 69 -6.83 -2.81 8.59
CA PHE A 69 -6.03 -2.17 9.64
C PHE A 69 -5.78 -0.69 9.35
N ALA A 70 -5.41 -0.37 8.11
CA ALA A 70 -5.16 1.00 7.67
C ALA A 70 -6.43 1.87 7.75
N LEU A 71 -7.57 1.35 7.27
CA LEU A 71 -8.85 2.05 7.30
C LEU A 71 -9.34 2.31 8.73
N ALA A 72 -9.28 1.30 9.63
CA ALA A 72 -9.62 1.49 11.03
C ALA A 72 -8.74 2.56 11.68
N GLY A 73 -7.43 2.52 11.45
CA GLY A 73 -6.50 3.52 11.96
C GLY A 73 -6.81 4.93 11.46
N GLU A 74 -7.08 5.09 10.15
CA GLU A 74 -7.42 6.40 9.54
C GLU A 74 -8.75 6.95 10.08
N ILE A 75 -9.76 6.10 10.25
CA ILE A 75 -11.06 6.48 10.82
C ILE A 75 -10.87 7.00 12.26
N GLU A 76 -10.08 6.29 13.07
CA GLU A 76 -9.79 6.71 14.46
C GLU A 76 -8.97 8.00 14.51
N ALA A 77 -7.90 8.09 13.74
CA ALA A 77 -7.02 9.24 13.71
C ALA A 77 -7.74 10.54 13.29
N ARG A 78 -8.78 10.41 12.47
CA ARG A 78 -9.64 11.54 12.05
C ARG A 78 -10.80 11.82 13.02
N GLY A 79 -10.98 11.01 14.06
CA GLY A 79 -12.15 11.09 14.94
C GLY A 79 -13.48 10.86 14.20
N ALA A 80 -13.45 10.10 13.10
CA ALA A 80 -14.57 9.93 12.18
C ALA A 80 -15.34 8.62 12.39
N TYR A 81 -15.09 7.93 13.49
CA TYR A 81 -15.79 6.69 13.79
C TYR A 81 -17.32 6.88 13.85
N SER A 82 -18.04 5.94 13.24
CA SER A 82 -19.51 5.86 13.31
C SER A 82 -19.92 4.39 13.46
N SER A 83 -21.03 4.16 14.14
CA SER A 83 -21.69 2.84 14.19
C SER A 83 -22.48 2.52 12.92
N GLU A 84 -22.70 3.51 12.06
CA GLU A 84 -23.36 3.31 10.77
C GLU A 84 -22.34 2.88 9.70
N VAL A 85 -22.84 2.38 8.57
CA VAL A 85 -22.00 2.00 7.43
C VAL A 85 -21.27 3.23 6.88
N GLN A 86 -19.97 3.23 6.99
CA GLN A 86 -19.11 4.32 6.49
C GLN A 86 -18.74 4.09 5.03
N ARG A 87 -19.09 5.05 4.17
CA ARG A 87 -18.73 5.02 2.75
C ARG A 87 -17.31 5.52 2.55
N ILE A 88 -16.46 4.68 1.95
CA ILE A 88 -15.05 4.94 1.70
C ILE A 88 -14.80 5.06 0.19
N GLN A 89 -14.16 6.14 -0.20
CA GLN A 89 -13.46 6.25 -1.48
C GLN A 89 -11.99 5.93 -1.22
N LEU A 90 -11.48 4.86 -1.81
CA LEU A 90 -10.15 4.34 -1.55
C LEU A 90 -9.19 4.75 -2.67
N ALA A 91 -8.07 5.38 -2.33
CA ALA A 91 -6.98 5.62 -3.26
C ALA A 91 -5.83 4.65 -2.95
N VAL A 92 -5.39 3.88 -3.93
CA VAL A 92 -4.34 2.86 -3.79
C VAL A 92 -3.26 3.02 -4.85
N GLY A 93 -2.10 2.40 -4.63
CA GLY A 93 -0.97 2.47 -5.55
C GLY A 93 -0.47 1.11 -6.02
N LEU A 94 -0.09 1.03 -7.29
CA LEU A 94 0.62 -0.10 -7.89
C LEU A 94 1.99 0.34 -8.42
N PRO A 95 3.00 -0.53 -8.39
CA PRO A 95 4.26 -0.28 -9.09
C PRO A 95 4.00 0.05 -10.57
N PRO A 96 4.74 1.00 -11.18
CA PRO A 96 4.55 1.40 -12.57
C PRO A 96 4.59 0.24 -13.55
N ALA A 97 5.53 -0.70 -13.38
CA ALA A 97 5.67 -1.89 -14.22
C ALA A 97 4.42 -2.80 -14.25
N HIS A 98 3.59 -2.74 -13.20
CA HIS A 98 2.40 -3.60 -13.07
C HIS A 98 1.10 -2.84 -13.29
N PHE A 99 1.14 -1.50 -13.33
CA PHE A 99 -0.04 -0.64 -13.34
C PHE A 99 -0.97 -1.00 -14.50
N GLY A 100 -0.49 -0.97 -15.75
CA GLY A 100 -1.34 -1.23 -16.91
C GLY A 100 -2.04 -2.59 -16.91
N ALA A 101 -1.36 -3.63 -16.43
CA ALA A 101 -1.89 -5.00 -16.44
C ALA A 101 -2.79 -5.33 -15.24
N GLN A 102 -2.65 -4.61 -14.12
CA GLN A 102 -3.28 -5.01 -12.85
C GLN A 102 -4.26 -3.98 -12.29
N VAL A 103 -4.33 -2.76 -12.85
CA VAL A 103 -5.13 -1.67 -12.30
C VAL A 103 -6.60 -2.06 -12.09
N GLU A 104 -7.23 -2.67 -13.08
CA GLU A 104 -8.63 -3.07 -13.01
C GLU A 104 -8.87 -4.15 -11.95
N ARG A 105 -8.04 -5.22 -11.98
CA ARG A 105 -8.12 -6.30 -10.99
C ARG A 105 -7.90 -5.79 -9.58
N PHE A 106 -6.92 -4.89 -9.38
CA PHE A 106 -6.60 -4.34 -8.06
C PHE A 106 -7.70 -3.44 -7.52
N THR A 107 -8.34 -2.63 -8.37
CA THR A 107 -9.50 -1.82 -7.95
C THR A 107 -10.72 -2.70 -7.64
N GLN A 108 -11.01 -3.72 -8.45
CA GLN A 108 -12.09 -4.66 -8.21
C GLN A 108 -11.87 -5.47 -6.92
N TYR A 109 -10.65 -5.84 -6.61
CA TYR A 109 -10.29 -6.56 -5.38
C TYR A 109 -10.81 -5.88 -4.11
N PHE A 110 -10.90 -4.56 -4.09
CA PHE A 110 -11.48 -3.81 -2.98
C PHE A 110 -12.99 -3.58 -3.13
N ARG A 111 -13.48 -3.30 -4.35
CA ARG A 111 -14.86 -2.85 -4.57
C ARG A 111 -15.91 -3.96 -4.49
N GLN A 112 -15.58 -5.17 -4.85
CA GLN A 112 -16.57 -6.26 -5.01
C GLN A 112 -17.01 -6.93 -3.70
N ARG A 113 -16.68 -6.35 -2.53
CA ARG A 113 -16.89 -7.01 -1.23
C ARG A 113 -18.19 -6.64 -0.52
N GLY A 114 -18.98 -5.71 -1.08
CA GLY A 114 -20.20 -5.23 -0.45
C GLY A 114 -19.91 -4.49 0.86
N VAL A 115 -20.85 -4.59 1.82
CA VAL A 115 -20.63 -4.07 3.18
C VAL A 115 -19.66 -5.02 3.92
N ILE A 116 -18.60 -4.42 4.44
CA ILE A 116 -17.54 -5.13 5.15
C ILE A 116 -17.70 -4.85 6.63
N GLU A 117 -17.98 -5.89 7.40
CA GLU A 117 -18.09 -5.85 8.86
C GLU A 117 -16.86 -6.49 9.47
N PHE A 118 -16.19 -5.80 10.36
CA PHE A 118 -15.02 -6.30 11.08
C PHE A 118 -14.91 -5.65 12.46
N GLU A 119 -14.11 -6.23 13.33
CA GLU A 119 -13.79 -5.66 14.64
C GLU A 119 -12.31 -5.32 14.70
N MET A 120 -11.99 -4.15 15.23
CA MET A 120 -10.62 -3.76 15.55
C MET A 120 -10.52 -3.51 17.05
N GLN A 121 -9.73 -4.32 17.76
CA GLN A 121 -9.60 -4.25 19.22
C GLN A 121 -10.93 -4.43 19.98
N GLY A 122 -11.88 -5.20 19.41
CA GLY A 122 -13.21 -5.39 19.97
C GLY A 122 -14.20 -4.27 19.66
N LYS A 123 -13.79 -3.22 18.94
CA LYS A 123 -14.65 -2.15 18.45
C LYS A 123 -15.18 -2.52 17.05
N PRO A 124 -16.49 -2.55 16.82
CA PRO A 124 -17.07 -2.92 15.54
C PRO A 124 -16.93 -1.80 14.51
N TYR A 125 -16.67 -2.17 13.27
CA TYR A 125 -16.65 -1.30 12.11
C TYR A 125 -17.55 -1.88 11.03
N SER A 126 -18.29 -1.02 10.35
CA SER A 126 -19.05 -1.34 9.16
C SER A 126 -18.68 -0.34 8.06
N ILE A 127 -18.08 -0.82 7.00
CA ILE A 127 -17.61 0.04 5.90
C ILE A 127 -18.13 -0.47 4.55
N TYR A 128 -18.26 0.43 3.59
CA TYR A 128 -18.54 0.12 2.21
C TYR A 128 -17.55 0.87 1.32
N ILE A 129 -16.71 0.14 0.59
CA ILE A 129 -15.79 0.74 -0.38
C ILE A 129 -16.61 1.06 -1.63
N GLU A 130 -17.04 2.32 -1.72
CA GLU A 130 -17.89 2.83 -2.78
C GLU A 130 -17.14 2.92 -4.10
N ASP A 131 -15.88 3.34 -4.03
CA ASP A 131 -14.98 3.41 -5.17
C ASP A 131 -13.54 3.16 -4.75
N ALA A 132 -12.72 2.66 -5.69
CA ALA A 132 -11.30 2.47 -5.52
C ALA A 132 -10.58 3.01 -6.76
N ALA A 133 -9.78 4.07 -6.57
CA ALA A 133 -8.93 4.63 -7.62
C ALA A 133 -7.50 4.15 -7.41
N CYS A 134 -6.87 3.64 -8.47
CA CYS A 134 -5.50 3.17 -8.43
C CYS A 134 -4.59 4.11 -9.23
N PHE A 135 -3.44 4.43 -8.64
CA PHE A 135 -2.43 5.31 -9.23
C PHE A 135 -1.08 4.57 -9.34
N PRO A 136 -0.20 4.94 -10.29
CA PRO A 136 1.17 4.48 -10.25
C PRO A 136 1.85 4.97 -8.97
N GLN A 137 2.57 4.09 -8.27
CA GLN A 137 3.41 4.50 -7.14
C GLN A 137 4.40 5.58 -7.60
N ALA A 138 4.88 6.42 -6.71
CA ALA A 138 5.61 7.66 -6.98
C ALA A 138 4.75 8.81 -7.58
N TYR A 139 3.62 8.54 -8.27
CA TYR A 139 2.79 9.62 -8.81
C TYR A 139 2.22 10.53 -7.72
N ALA A 140 1.84 9.97 -6.59
CA ALA A 140 1.32 10.76 -5.47
C ALA A 140 2.36 11.79 -4.96
N ALA A 141 3.64 11.43 -4.97
CA ALA A 141 4.73 12.37 -4.66
C ALA A 141 4.87 13.44 -5.75
N ALA A 142 4.80 13.04 -7.02
CA ALA A 142 4.81 13.96 -8.16
C ALA A 142 3.63 14.94 -8.13
N ALA A 143 2.45 14.47 -7.73
CA ALA A 143 1.23 15.28 -7.66
C ALA A 143 1.37 16.49 -6.74
N THR A 144 2.18 16.41 -5.69
CA THR A 144 2.46 17.55 -4.79
C THR A 144 3.32 18.63 -5.45
N MET A 145 4.03 18.31 -6.52
CA MET A 145 4.94 19.19 -7.26
C MET A 145 4.49 19.43 -8.70
N LEU A 146 3.28 19.07 -9.06
CA LEU A 146 2.79 19.16 -10.46
C LEU A 146 2.95 20.55 -11.03
N HIS A 147 2.71 21.61 -10.26
CA HIS A 147 2.86 23.00 -10.72
C HIS A 147 4.28 23.33 -11.22
N THR A 148 5.30 22.69 -10.65
CA THR A 148 6.68 22.83 -11.12
C THR A 148 6.98 21.86 -12.27
N LEU A 149 6.48 20.63 -12.18
CA LEU A 149 6.77 19.58 -13.15
C LEU A 149 6.14 19.82 -14.51
N VAL A 150 5.01 20.55 -14.58
CA VAL A 150 4.36 20.88 -15.87
C VAL A 150 5.13 21.93 -16.67
N GLU A 151 6.00 22.70 -16.02
CA GLU A 151 6.86 23.69 -16.68
C GLU A 151 8.08 23.02 -17.34
N GLU A 152 8.40 21.79 -16.93
CA GLU A 152 9.53 21.04 -17.46
C GLU A 152 9.12 20.17 -18.67
N PRO A 153 9.84 20.25 -19.80
CA PRO A 153 9.56 19.40 -20.97
C PRO A 153 9.64 17.91 -20.66
N LYS A 154 10.53 17.54 -19.73
CA LYS A 154 10.70 16.17 -19.20
C LYS A 154 11.13 16.21 -17.75
N ALA A 155 10.52 15.34 -16.94
CA ALA A 155 10.91 15.12 -15.57
C ALA A 155 10.95 13.62 -15.27
N VAL A 156 11.90 13.18 -14.44
CA VAL A 156 11.98 11.81 -13.95
C VAL A 156 11.75 11.84 -12.44
N ILE A 157 10.80 11.05 -11.99
CA ILE A 157 10.52 10.82 -10.57
C ILE A 157 11.07 9.45 -10.22
N LEU A 158 11.94 9.38 -9.21
CA LEU A 158 12.54 8.15 -8.71
C LEU A 158 12.03 7.90 -7.29
N ASP A 159 11.35 6.77 -7.09
CA ASP A 159 10.94 6.27 -5.76
C ASP A 159 11.77 5.04 -5.40
N ILE A 160 12.65 5.18 -4.41
CA ILE A 160 13.51 4.09 -3.93
C ILE A 160 12.83 3.42 -2.75
N GLY A 161 12.06 2.39 -3.04
CA GLY A 161 11.42 1.54 -2.05
C GLY A 161 12.37 0.54 -1.38
N GLY A 162 11.82 -0.33 -0.52
CA GLY A 162 12.60 -1.38 0.13
C GLY A 162 13.08 -2.48 -0.83
N PHE A 163 12.25 -2.87 -1.79
CA PHE A 163 12.50 -3.97 -2.74
C PHE A 163 12.63 -3.51 -4.18
N THR A 164 11.94 -2.44 -4.54
CA THR A 164 11.92 -1.89 -5.88
C THR A 164 12.44 -0.47 -5.88
N ALA A 165 13.03 -0.06 -6.99
CA ALA A 165 13.21 1.32 -7.36
C ALA A 165 12.27 1.59 -8.55
N ASP A 166 11.25 2.39 -8.32
CA ASP A 166 10.25 2.73 -9.31
C ASP A 166 10.63 4.07 -9.95
N TYR A 167 10.54 4.16 -11.28
CA TYR A 167 10.71 5.43 -11.94
C TYR A 167 9.53 5.76 -12.86
N LEU A 168 9.14 7.03 -12.81
CA LEU A 168 8.14 7.61 -13.68
C LEU A 168 8.79 8.66 -14.57
N LEU A 169 8.54 8.56 -15.87
CA LEU A 169 8.88 9.63 -16.80
C LEU A 169 7.63 10.49 -17.03
N MET A 170 7.77 11.78 -16.84
CA MET A 170 6.77 12.77 -17.22
C MET A 170 7.26 13.55 -18.45
N LYS A 171 6.34 13.83 -19.37
CA LYS A 171 6.54 14.69 -20.53
C LYS A 171 5.46 15.76 -20.55
N ASN A 172 5.85 17.03 -20.54
CA ASN A 172 4.92 18.17 -20.52
C ASN A 172 3.82 18.05 -19.44
N GLY A 173 4.20 17.58 -18.22
CA GLY A 173 3.29 17.41 -17.11
C GLY A 173 2.44 16.13 -17.10
N GLU A 174 2.52 15.30 -18.13
CA GLU A 174 1.79 14.03 -18.23
C GLU A 174 2.71 12.83 -18.04
N ILE A 175 2.19 11.76 -17.41
CA ILE A 175 2.94 10.51 -17.22
C ILE A 175 3.03 9.76 -18.54
N ASP A 176 4.25 9.43 -18.95
CA ASP A 176 4.50 8.50 -20.04
C ASP A 176 4.62 7.06 -19.50
N LEU A 177 3.49 6.38 -19.33
CA LEU A 177 3.44 5.01 -18.80
C LEU A 177 4.26 4.01 -19.62
N THR A 178 4.53 4.28 -20.89
CA THR A 178 5.35 3.39 -21.74
C THR A 178 6.83 3.44 -21.42
N SER A 179 7.26 4.51 -20.74
CA SER A 179 8.65 4.75 -20.35
C SER A 179 8.83 4.67 -18.81
N CYS A 180 7.84 4.15 -18.08
CA CYS A 180 7.90 3.93 -16.64
C CYS A 180 8.20 2.46 -16.37
N ASP A 181 8.98 2.18 -15.31
CA ASP A 181 9.30 0.79 -14.95
C ASP A 181 9.61 0.68 -13.45
N SER A 182 9.77 -0.56 -13.00
CA SER A 182 10.11 -0.92 -11.61
C SER A 182 11.30 -1.88 -11.62
N LEU A 183 12.40 -1.45 -11.07
CA LEU A 183 13.60 -2.28 -10.91
C LEU A 183 13.51 -3.06 -9.60
N GLU A 184 13.73 -4.37 -9.63
CA GLU A 184 13.75 -5.24 -8.44
C GLU A 184 15.06 -5.07 -7.62
N ASN A 185 15.55 -3.84 -7.47
CA ASN A 185 16.78 -3.49 -6.77
C ASN A 185 16.54 -2.30 -5.83
N GLY A 186 15.64 -2.46 -4.87
CA GLY A 186 15.41 -1.44 -3.85
C GLY A 186 16.52 -1.40 -2.80
N ALA A 187 16.40 -0.48 -1.83
CA ALA A 187 17.40 -0.22 -0.80
C ALA A 187 17.86 -1.46 -0.02
N VAL A 188 16.98 -2.46 0.18
CA VAL A 188 17.34 -3.72 0.88
C VAL A 188 18.28 -4.58 0.03
N SER A 189 18.03 -4.68 -1.28
CA SER A 189 18.90 -5.43 -2.19
C SER A 189 20.28 -4.80 -2.29
N TYR A 190 20.35 -3.47 -2.30
CA TYR A 190 21.60 -2.73 -2.36
C TYR A 190 22.47 -2.91 -1.09
N THR A 191 21.87 -2.92 0.09
CA THR A 191 22.60 -3.16 1.34
C THR A 191 23.18 -4.57 1.43
N HIS A 192 22.47 -5.58 0.87
CA HIS A 192 23.01 -6.95 0.81
C HIS A 192 24.16 -7.08 -0.20
N LEU A 193 24.08 -6.43 -1.35
CA LEU A 193 25.17 -6.43 -2.34
C LEU A 193 26.43 -5.76 -1.78
N ARG A 194 26.31 -4.59 -1.12
CA ARG A 194 27.47 -3.92 -0.49
C ARG A 194 28.09 -4.72 0.65
N ALA A 195 27.32 -5.47 1.42
CA ALA A 195 27.87 -6.32 2.47
C ALA A 195 28.76 -7.43 1.91
N HIS A 196 28.52 -7.88 0.68
CA HIS A 196 29.40 -8.84 -0.01
C HIS A 196 30.61 -8.17 -0.70
N GLU A 197 30.47 -6.95 -1.20
CA GLU A 197 31.59 -6.23 -1.85
C GLU A 197 32.63 -5.73 -0.85
N THR A 198 32.22 -5.32 0.36
CA THR A 198 33.18 -4.86 1.41
C THR A 198 34.10 -5.96 1.93
N VAL A 199 33.82 -7.22 1.66
CA VAL A 199 34.72 -8.36 2.05
C VAL A 199 35.78 -8.64 0.99
N LEU A 200 35.62 -8.17 -0.24
CA LEU A 200 36.55 -8.40 -1.35
C LEU A 200 37.64 -7.32 -1.49
N ASP A 201 37.44 -6.14 -0.90
CA ASP A 201 38.39 -5.02 -0.96
C ASP A 201 39.43 -5.01 0.22
N LEU A 202 39.47 -6.08 1.02
CA LEU A 202 40.37 -6.22 2.17
C LEU A 202 41.40 -7.37 2.02
N VAL A 203 41.71 -7.78 0.78
CA VAL A 203 42.82 -8.73 0.50
C VAL A 203 43.85 -8.08 -0.40
#